data_8a639fa9ae4859cbce4b95a6c4ed1878
#
_entry.id   8a639fa9ae4859cbce4b95a6c4ed1878
#
_cell.length_a   1.000
_cell.length_b   1.000
_cell.length_c   1.000
_cell.angle_alpha   90.00
_cell.angle_beta   90.00
_cell.angle_gamma   90.00
#
_symmetry.space_group_name_H-M   'P 1'
#
loop_
_entity.id
_entity.type
_entity.pdbx_description
1 polymer ?
#
loop_
_entity_poly.entity_id
_entity_poly.type
_entity_poly.pdbx_seq_one_letter_code
_entity_poly.pdbx_strand_id
1 'polypeptide(L)'
;VRLRTWQAKLLAPGDPTRRRSRVLAERDPSQLPWSELGVDVVMECTGLFASKEKASAHLAAGARKVIISAPGGKDVDATVVYGVNHDVLKATDTVISNASCTTNCLAPLVKPLHDHIGVLGGLMTTIHAYTNDQVLTDVYHTDLRRARSATQSMILTKTGAAAAVGLVLPELDGKLDGFAIRVLTINVSLVDLTF
;
A
#
# COMPACT_ATOMS: atom_id res chain seq x y z
N VAL A 1 -0.75 -28.03 -13.99
CA VAL A 1 -0.03 -27.30 -12.90
C VAL A 1 -0.38 -27.96 -11.59
N ARG A 2 0.60 -28.57 -10.88
CA ARG A 2 0.36 -29.17 -9.55
C ARG A 2 0.22 -28.03 -8.53
N LEU A 3 -0.95 -27.92 -7.93
CA LEU A 3 -1.16 -27.09 -6.74
C LEU A 3 -0.24 -27.60 -5.63
N ARG A 4 0.74 -26.80 -5.22
CA ARG A 4 1.57 -27.09 -4.04
C ARG A 4 0.90 -26.43 -2.85
N THR A 5 0.39 -27.22 -1.92
CA THR A 5 -0.03 -26.73 -0.61
C THR A 5 1.20 -26.53 0.26
N TRP A 6 1.54 -25.29 0.57
CA TRP A 6 2.56 -24.99 1.57
C TRP A 6 1.89 -24.86 2.93
N GLN A 7 2.39 -25.63 3.90
CA GLN A 7 2.02 -25.40 5.29
C GLN A 7 3.07 -24.47 5.89
N ALA A 8 2.71 -23.21 6.09
CA ALA A 8 3.51 -22.31 6.90
C ALA A 8 3.46 -22.79 8.36
N LYS A 9 4.55 -23.35 8.87
CA LYS A 9 4.70 -23.71 10.29
C LYS A 9 5.15 -22.48 11.07
N LEU A 10 4.24 -21.55 11.32
CA LEU A 10 4.53 -20.37 12.15
C LEU A 10 4.31 -20.62 13.65
N LEU A 11 3.71 -21.75 14.03
CA LEU A 11 3.38 -22.07 15.41
C LEU A 11 3.89 -23.48 15.77
N ALA A 12 4.12 -23.72 17.07
CA ALA A 12 4.60 -24.99 17.57
C ALA A 12 3.71 -26.16 17.15
N PRO A 13 4.26 -27.38 16.95
CA PRO A 13 3.46 -28.58 16.72
C PRO A 13 2.48 -28.78 17.88
N GLY A 14 1.19 -29.00 17.58
CA GLY A 14 0.15 -29.25 18.59
C GLY A 14 -0.59 -28.01 19.08
N ASP A 15 -0.28 -26.81 18.62
CA ASP A 15 -1.04 -25.59 18.94
C ASP A 15 -2.48 -25.70 18.38
N PRO A 16 -3.53 -25.70 19.22
CA PRO A 16 -4.93 -25.81 18.80
C PRO A 16 -5.41 -24.57 18.00
N THR A 17 -4.70 -23.45 18.08
CA THR A 17 -5.01 -22.22 17.32
C THR A 17 -4.46 -22.26 15.90
N ARG A 18 -3.74 -23.30 15.54
CA ARG A 18 -3.08 -23.47 14.25
C ARG A 18 -4.11 -23.55 13.12
N ARG A 19 -4.24 -22.46 12.38
CA ARG A 19 -5.05 -22.42 11.14
C ARG A 19 -4.25 -22.99 9.98
N ARG A 20 -4.88 -23.83 9.17
CA ARG A 20 -4.30 -24.28 7.91
C ARG A 20 -4.48 -23.19 6.86
N SER A 21 -3.40 -22.76 6.23
CA SER A 21 -3.44 -21.86 5.09
C SER A 21 -3.42 -22.67 3.78
N ARG A 22 -4.36 -22.38 2.89
CA ARG A 22 -4.36 -22.92 1.52
C ARG A 22 -3.56 -21.96 0.63
N VAL A 23 -2.57 -22.48 -0.10
CA VAL A 23 -1.77 -21.71 -1.06
C VAL A 23 -2.14 -22.13 -2.46
N LEU A 24 -2.44 -21.15 -3.31
CA LEU A 24 -2.84 -21.32 -4.70
C LEU A 24 -1.75 -20.76 -5.62
N ALA A 25 -1.63 -21.30 -6.85
CA ALA A 25 -0.69 -20.86 -7.87
C ALA A 25 -1.45 -20.28 -9.08
N GLU A 26 -2.47 -19.43 -8.79
CA GLU A 26 -3.26 -18.74 -9.81
C GLU A 26 -2.84 -17.27 -9.91
N ARG A 27 -2.65 -16.79 -11.13
CA ARG A 27 -2.25 -15.41 -11.41
C ARG A 27 -3.41 -14.50 -11.77
N ASP A 28 -4.48 -15.07 -12.32
CA ASP A 28 -5.69 -14.34 -12.66
C ASP A 28 -6.62 -14.30 -11.44
N PRO A 29 -6.84 -13.13 -10.82
CA PRO A 29 -7.71 -13.01 -9.66
C PRO A 29 -9.14 -13.50 -9.89
N SER A 30 -9.63 -13.42 -11.11
CA SER A 30 -10.98 -13.86 -11.46
C SER A 30 -11.17 -15.38 -11.39
N GLN A 31 -10.08 -16.15 -11.43
CA GLN A 31 -10.06 -17.60 -11.35
C GLN A 31 -9.81 -18.14 -9.92
N LEU A 32 -9.63 -17.26 -8.98
CA LEU A 32 -9.42 -17.65 -7.58
C LEU A 32 -10.74 -18.13 -6.96
N PRO A 33 -10.72 -19.19 -6.13
CA PRO A 33 -11.93 -19.85 -5.64
C PRO A 33 -12.53 -19.12 -4.40
N TRP A 34 -12.68 -17.80 -4.47
CA TRP A 34 -13.15 -17.00 -3.32
C TRP A 34 -14.56 -17.37 -2.90
N SER A 35 -15.45 -17.61 -3.87
CA SER A 35 -16.83 -18.07 -3.59
C SER A 35 -16.85 -19.44 -2.91
N GLU A 36 -16.07 -20.41 -3.43
CA GLU A 36 -15.96 -21.76 -2.85
C GLU A 36 -15.45 -21.73 -1.40
N LEU A 37 -14.49 -20.83 -1.15
CA LEU A 37 -13.85 -20.69 0.16
C LEU A 37 -14.62 -19.79 1.13
N GLY A 38 -15.70 -19.16 0.70
CA GLY A 38 -16.49 -18.24 1.50
C GLY A 38 -15.68 -17.02 1.96
N VAL A 39 -14.84 -16.46 1.08
CA VAL A 39 -13.95 -15.33 1.43
C VAL A 39 -14.76 -14.04 1.49
N ASP A 40 -14.78 -13.39 2.64
CA ASP A 40 -15.41 -12.10 2.82
C ASP A 40 -14.52 -10.94 2.35
N VAL A 41 -13.23 -10.97 2.70
CA VAL A 41 -12.30 -9.87 2.42
C VAL A 41 -11.03 -10.41 1.77
N VAL A 42 -10.65 -9.81 0.65
CA VAL A 42 -9.35 -10.06 0.00
C VAL A 42 -8.42 -8.89 0.30
N MET A 43 -7.21 -9.19 0.74
CA MET A 43 -6.12 -8.22 0.82
C MET A 43 -5.29 -8.31 -0.47
N GLU A 44 -5.44 -7.34 -1.38
CA GLU A 44 -4.66 -7.24 -2.61
C GLU A 44 -3.29 -6.65 -2.31
N CYS A 45 -2.28 -7.50 -2.24
CA CYS A 45 -0.93 -7.13 -1.85
C CYS A 45 0.11 -7.30 -2.95
N THR A 46 -0.33 -7.54 -4.20
CA THR A 46 0.60 -7.78 -5.33
C THR A 46 1.17 -6.50 -5.92
N GLY A 47 0.46 -5.38 -5.75
CA GLY A 47 0.77 -4.10 -6.41
C GLY A 47 0.37 -4.05 -7.89
N LEU A 48 -0.17 -5.13 -8.45
CA LEU A 48 -0.56 -5.22 -9.87
C LEU A 48 -2.00 -4.78 -10.11
N PHE A 49 -2.89 -5.05 -9.15
CA PHE A 49 -4.33 -4.79 -9.23
C PHE A 49 -4.72 -3.58 -8.36
N ALA A 50 -3.94 -2.51 -8.44
CA ALA A 50 -4.04 -1.32 -7.60
C ALA A 50 -5.00 -0.26 -8.15
N SER A 51 -6.15 -0.66 -8.70
CA SER A 51 -7.27 0.21 -9.08
C SER A 51 -8.59 -0.51 -8.83
N LYS A 52 -9.69 0.21 -8.71
CA LYS A 52 -11.00 -0.43 -8.53
C LYS A 52 -11.33 -1.36 -9.69
N GLU A 53 -11.10 -0.91 -10.92
CA GLU A 53 -11.32 -1.70 -12.13
C GLU A 53 -10.60 -3.06 -12.03
N LYS A 54 -9.29 -3.05 -11.78
CA LYS A 54 -8.47 -4.27 -11.71
C LYS A 54 -8.81 -5.14 -10.50
N ALA A 55 -8.96 -4.54 -9.33
CA ALA A 55 -9.26 -5.25 -8.10
C ALA A 55 -10.64 -5.90 -8.10
N SER A 56 -11.58 -5.39 -8.91
CA SER A 56 -12.92 -5.97 -9.08
C SER A 56 -12.91 -7.40 -9.64
N ALA A 57 -11.79 -7.87 -10.21
CA ALA A 57 -11.63 -9.27 -10.56
C ALA A 57 -11.77 -10.21 -9.35
N HIS A 58 -11.35 -9.79 -8.17
CA HIS A 58 -11.56 -10.54 -6.93
C HIS A 58 -13.04 -10.58 -6.52
N LEU A 59 -13.79 -9.49 -6.77
CA LEU A 59 -15.24 -9.44 -6.51
C LEU A 59 -15.97 -10.39 -7.47
N ALA A 60 -15.56 -10.42 -8.75
CA ALA A 60 -16.11 -11.35 -9.73
C ALA A 60 -15.86 -12.82 -9.35
N ALA A 61 -14.75 -13.11 -8.69
CA ALA A 61 -14.42 -14.44 -8.14
C ALA A 61 -15.18 -14.79 -6.85
N GLY A 62 -15.99 -13.86 -6.31
CA GLY A 62 -16.89 -14.09 -5.18
C GLY A 62 -16.43 -13.51 -3.84
N ALA A 63 -15.37 -12.72 -3.79
CA ALA A 63 -15.04 -11.93 -2.60
C ALA A 63 -16.08 -10.82 -2.39
N ARG A 64 -16.39 -10.49 -1.14
CA ARG A 64 -17.36 -9.41 -0.83
C ARG A 64 -16.70 -8.04 -0.82
N LYS A 65 -15.43 -7.96 -0.41
CA LYS A 65 -14.66 -6.72 -0.33
C LYS A 65 -13.21 -6.96 -0.70
N VAL A 66 -12.55 -5.91 -1.21
CA VAL A 66 -11.12 -5.91 -1.51
C VAL A 66 -10.46 -4.73 -0.82
N ILE A 67 -9.35 -4.98 -0.13
CA ILE A 67 -8.46 -3.96 0.45
C ILE A 67 -7.16 -3.97 -0.34
N ILE A 68 -6.87 -2.89 -1.05
CA ILE A 68 -5.62 -2.70 -1.77
C ILE A 68 -4.56 -2.16 -0.81
N SER A 69 -3.44 -2.88 -0.65
CA SER A 69 -2.32 -2.49 0.21
C SER A 69 -1.37 -1.47 -0.43
N ALA A 70 -1.86 -0.68 -1.36
CA ALA A 70 -1.12 0.32 -2.13
C ALA A 70 -2.05 1.49 -2.47
N PRO A 71 -1.53 2.63 -2.99
CA PRO A 71 -2.38 3.69 -3.52
C PRO A 71 -3.32 3.14 -4.62
N GLY A 72 -4.61 3.33 -4.44
CA GLY A 72 -5.66 2.66 -5.21
C GLY A 72 -6.24 3.44 -6.37
N GLY A 73 -5.57 4.44 -6.90
CA GLY A 73 -6.13 5.29 -7.96
C GLY A 73 -7.29 6.18 -7.46
N LYS A 74 -7.94 6.87 -8.41
CA LYS A 74 -9.05 7.79 -8.11
C LYS A 74 -10.43 7.11 -8.14
N ASP A 75 -10.48 5.88 -8.58
CA ASP A 75 -11.71 5.10 -8.81
C ASP A 75 -12.11 4.20 -7.65
N VAL A 76 -11.26 4.04 -6.62
CA VAL A 76 -11.60 3.28 -5.42
C VAL A 76 -12.69 3.97 -4.60
N ASP A 77 -13.47 3.18 -3.85
CA ASP A 77 -14.60 3.70 -3.07
C ASP A 77 -14.13 4.62 -1.93
N ALA A 78 -13.00 4.29 -1.32
CA ALA A 78 -12.34 5.11 -0.30
C ALA A 78 -10.84 4.85 -0.25
N THR A 79 -10.07 5.90 0.09
CA THR A 79 -8.67 5.78 0.51
C THR A 79 -8.61 6.06 2.00
N VAL A 80 -8.07 5.13 2.77
CA VAL A 80 -8.16 5.14 4.23
C VAL A 80 -6.80 4.97 4.88
N VAL A 81 -6.55 5.79 5.88
CA VAL A 81 -5.50 5.58 6.90
C VAL A 81 -6.20 5.35 8.24
N TYR A 82 -6.03 4.16 8.81
CA TYR A 82 -6.67 3.81 10.06
C TYR A 82 -6.27 4.76 11.20
N GLY A 83 -7.23 5.21 11.99
CA GLY A 83 -7.03 6.21 13.05
C GLY A 83 -7.07 7.66 12.57
N VAL A 84 -7.05 7.91 11.25
CA VAL A 84 -7.12 9.26 10.66
C VAL A 84 -8.50 9.53 10.09
N ASN A 85 -8.96 8.70 9.14
CA ASN A 85 -10.22 8.89 8.43
C ASN A 85 -11.01 7.59 8.22
N HIS A 86 -10.83 6.60 9.08
CA HIS A 86 -11.49 5.28 8.90
C HIS A 86 -13.03 5.34 9.07
N ASP A 87 -13.54 6.40 9.62
CA ASP A 87 -14.96 6.70 9.79
C ASP A 87 -15.67 7.08 8.47
N VAL A 88 -14.92 7.41 7.40
CA VAL A 88 -15.51 7.67 6.06
C VAL A 88 -16.03 6.39 5.40
N LEU A 89 -15.64 5.21 5.89
CA LEU A 89 -16.00 3.92 5.30
C LEU A 89 -17.52 3.68 5.39
N LYS A 90 -18.09 3.23 4.28
CA LYS A 90 -19.50 2.86 4.16
C LYS A 90 -19.66 1.35 3.98
N ALA A 91 -20.78 0.82 4.42
CA ALA A 91 -21.10 -0.59 4.22
C ALA A 91 -21.15 -0.98 2.73
N THR A 92 -21.43 -0.02 1.85
CA THR A 92 -21.50 -0.17 0.39
C THR A 92 -20.15 -0.21 -0.28
N ASP A 93 -19.06 0.23 0.39
CA ASP A 93 -17.73 0.24 -0.19
C ASP A 93 -17.23 -1.18 -0.40
N THR A 94 -16.77 -1.48 -1.60
CA THR A 94 -16.35 -2.81 -2.02
C THR A 94 -14.87 -2.90 -2.30
N VAL A 95 -14.27 -1.83 -2.83
CA VAL A 95 -12.83 -1.74 -3.11
C VAL A 95 -12.27 -0.49 -2.44
N ILE A 96 -11.46 -0.69 -1.42
CA ILE A 96 -10.83 0.38 -0.65
C ILE A 96 -9.31 0.31 -0.75
N SER A 97 -8.66 1.45 -0.70
CA SER A 97 -7.20 1.57 -0.65
C SER A 97 -6.74 1.90 0.78
N ASN A 98 -5.70 1.22 1.25
CA ASN A 98 -5.01 1.55 2.49
C ASN A 98 -3.88 2.57 2.28
N ALA A 99 -3.94 3.36 1.21
CA ALA A 99 -2.94 4.37 0.84
C ALA A 99 -1.52 3.78 0.69
N SER A 100 -0.49 4.61 0.80
CA SER A 100 0.92 4.20 0.78
C SER A 100 1.52 4.06 2.18
N CYS A 101 2.65 3.38 2.30
CA CYS A 101 3.42 3.30 3.54
C CYS A 101 3.78 4.69 4.06
N THR A 102 4.24 5.58 3.19
CA THR A 102 4.61 6.96 3.55
C THR A 102 3.38 7.78 3.97
N THR A 103 2.24 7.63 3.28
CA THR A 103 0.98 8.31 3.67
C THR A 103 0.49 7.81 5.04
N ASN A 104 0.63 6.51 5.32
CA ASN A 104 0.29 5.94 6.64
C ASN A 104 1.21 6.44 7.77
N CYS A 105 2.43 6.87 7.45
CA CYS A 105 3.32 7.54 8.41
C CYS A 105 2.95 9.03 8.56
N LEU A 106 2.79 9.74 7.44
CA LEU A 106 2.65 11.20 7.43
C LEU A 106 1.27 11.66 7.90
N ALA A 107 0.18 11.02 7.52
CA ALA A 107 -1.16 11.46 7.88
C ALA A 107 -1.43 11.45 9.40
N PRO A 108 -1.08 10.39 10.15
CA PRO A 108 -1.20 10.41 11.61
C PRO A 108 -0.27 11.42 12.31
N LEU A 109 0.86 11.75 11.67
CA LEU A 109 1.77 12.78 12.18
C LEU A 109 1.19 14.18 11.99
N VAL A 110 0.70 14.47 10.79
CA VAL A 110 0.27 15.82 10.42
C VAL A 110 -1.11 16.18 10.96
N LYS A 111 -1.99 15.18 11.14
CA LYS A 111 -3.36 15.42 11.66
C LYS A 111 -3.36 16.17 13.00
N PRO A 112 -2.70 15.67 14.07
CA PRO A 112 -2.70 16.41 15.36
C PRO A 112 -2.00 17.76 15.26
N LEU A 113 -0.99 17.92 14.42
CA LEU A 113 -0.37 19.22 14.18
C LEU A 113 -1.36 20.19 13.56
N HIS A 114 -2.10 19.75 12.54
CA HIS A 114 -3.12 20.58 11.90
C HIS A 114 -4.28 20.92 12.85
N ASP A 115 -4.77 19.95 13.58
CA ASP A 115 -5.90 20.10 14.50
C ASP A 115 -5.60 21.09 15.67
N HIS A 116 -4.34 21.18 16.12
CA HIS A 116 -3.98 21.98 17.31
C HIS A 116 -3.33 23.31 16.98
N ILE A 117 -2.53 23.40 15.94
CA ILE A 117 -1.76 24.61 15.60
C ILE A 117 -2.01 25.13 14.19
N GLY A 118 -2.65 24.32 13.34
CA GLY A 118 -2.93 24.67 11.95
C GLY A 118 -1.70 24.54 11.04
N VAL A 119 -1.74 23.65 10.07
CA VAL A 119 -0.71 23.51 9.03
C VAL A 119 -1.17 24.31 7.81
N LEU A 120 -0.38 25.32 7.43
CA LEU A 120 -0.65 26.16 6.26
C LEU A 120 -0.05 25.58 4.98
N GLY A 121 1.09 24.94 5.09
CA GLY A 121 1.81 24.25 4.04
C GLY A 121 2.98 23.48 4.61
N GLY A 122 3.56 22.58 3.83
CA GLY A 122 4.72 21.81 4.30
C GLY A 122 5.43 21.06 3.19
N LEU A 123 6.69 20.75 3.47
CA LEU A 123 7.54 19.95 2.59
C LEU A 123 7.99 18.69 3.32
N MET A 124 7.76 17.53 2.71
CA MET A 124 8.12 16.24 3.26
C MET A 124 9.27 15.61 2.49
N THR A 125 10.29 15.17 3.21
CA THR A 125 11.33 14.28 2.68
C THR A 125 11.17 12.90 3.29
N THR A 126 10.98 11.86 2.46
CA THR A 126 11.07 10.49 2.96
C THR A 126 12.42 9.90 2.60
N ILE A 127 13.19 9.51 3.64
CA ILE A 127 14.41 8.72 3.51
C ILE A 127 13.97 7.26 3.55
N HIS A 128 13.89 6.63 2.37
CA HIS A 128 13.09 5.43 2.19
C HIS A 128 13.95 4.23 1.82
N ALA A 129 13.72 3.11 2.47
CA ALA A 129 14.29 1.83 2.06
C ALA A 129 13.98 1.54 0.58
N TYR A 130 14.88 0.87 -0.13
CA TYR A 130 14.59 0.45 -1.50
C TYR A 130 13.48 -0.61 -1.53
N THR A 131 12.74 -0.66 -2.62
CA THR A 131 11.62 -1.58 -2.82
C THR A 131 11.74 -2.24 -4.19
N ASN A 132 10.86 -3.20 -4.51
CA ASN A 132 10.80 -3.85 -5.82
C ASN A 132 10.51 -2.89 -7.00
N ASP A 133 10.17 -1.63 -6.72
CA ASP A 133 10.09 -0.57 -7.71
C ASP A 133 11.48 -0.14 -8.24
N GLN A 134 12.54 -0.56 -7.56
CA GLN A 134 13.92 -0.37 -7.95
C GLN A 134 14.55 -1.71 -8.33
N VAL A 135 15.64 -1.63 -9.09
CA VAL A 135 16.36 -2.79 -9.60
C VAL A 135 17.58 -3.11 -8.74
N LEU A 136 17.96 -4.38 -8.63
CA LEU A 136 19.15 -4.81 -7.88
C LEU A 136 20.45 -4.46 -8.57
N THR A 137 20.45 -4.52 -9.90
CA THR A 137 21.59 -4.16 -10.75
C THR A 137 21.16 -3.14 -11.78
N ASP A 138 22.10 -2.44 -12.41
CA ASP A 138 21.79 -1.50 -13.48
C ASP A 138 21.06 -2.22 -14.63
N VAL A 139 19.84 -1.79 -14.92
CA VAL A 139 19.01 -2.31 -16.02
C VAL A 139 18.19 -1.19 -16.63
N TYR A 140 17.63 -1.45 -17.80
CA TYR A 140 16.71 -0.50 -18.43
C TYR A 140 15.48 -0.27 -17.56
N HIS A 141 15.14 1.01 -17.36
CA HIS A 141 13.96 1.47 -16.62
C HIS A 141 13.48 2.80 -17.20
N THR A 142 12.18 3.03 -17.22
CA THR A 142 11.59 4.28 -17.75
C THR A 142 11.99 5.52 -16.94
N ASP A 143 12.17 5.39 -15.63
CA ASP A 143 12.81 6.40 -14.79
C ASP A 143 14.30 6.09 -14.70
N LEU A 144 15.14 6.93 -15.33
CA LEU A 144 16.59 6.75 -15.39
C LEU A 144 17.26 6.72 -14.01
N ARG A 145 16.69 7.36 -13.01
CA ARG A 145 17.20 7.31 -11.63
C ARG A 145 16.98 5.93 -11.03
N ARG A 146 15.83 5.30 -11.31
CA ARG A 146 15.49 3.95 -10.85
C ARG A 146 16.15 2.84 -11.67
N ALA A 147 16.77 3.18 -12.79
CA ALA A 147 17.55 2.27 -13.62
C ALA A 147 18.87 1.84 -12.95
N ARG A 148 19.28 2.54 -11.90
CA ARG A 148 20.54 2.28 -11.19
C ARG A 148 20.33 1.30 -10.05
N SER A 149 21.39 0.51 -9.75
CA SER A 149 21.41 -0.45 -8.66
C SER A 149 20.95 0.18 -7.33
N ALA A 150 19.90 -0.37 -6.75
CA ALA A 150 19.30 0.11 -5.50
C ALA A 150 20.24 -0.01 -4.29
N THR A 151 21.24 -0.90 -4.38
CA THR A 151 22.11 -1.25 -3.25
C THR A 151 23.42 -0.45 -3.21
N GLN A 152 23.67 0.43 -4.18
CA GLN A 152 24.95 1.11 -4.31
C GLN A 152 24.88 2.64 -4.20
N SER A 153 23.73 3.25 -4.46
CA SER A 153 23.59 4.71 -4.48
C SER A 153 22.26 5.16 -3.89
N MET A 154 22.29 6.28 -3.19
CA MET A 154 21.05 7.00 -2.84
C MET A 154 20.43 7.58 -4.10
N ILE A 155 19.12 7.47 -4.22
CA ILE A 155 18.40 7.91 -5.40
C ILE A 155 17.29 8.86 -5.01
N LEU A 156 17.40 10.10 -5.49
CA LEU A 156 16.30 11.07 -5.40
C LEU A 156 15.21 10.69 -6.41
N THR A 157 13.98 10.55 -5.96
CA THR A 157 12.85 10.22 -6.81
C THR A 157 11.58 10.95 -6.39
N LYS A 158 10.60 11.01 -7.29
CA LYS A 158 9.28 11.56 -6.95
C LYS A 158 8.54 10.64 -6.01
N THR A 159 7.66 11.20 -5.19
CA THR A 159 6.66 10.48 -4.41
C THR A 159 5.34 11.23 -4.45
N GLY A 160 4.26 10.50 -4.62
CA GLY A 160 2.90 11.06 -4.50
C GLY A 160 2.35 11.01 -3.07
N ALA A 161 3.15 10.58 -2.10
CA ALA A 161 2.67 10.30 -0.75
C ALA A 161 2.25 11.56 0.03
N ALA A 162 2.95 12.69 -0.19
CA ALA A 162 2.57 13.96 0.43
C ALA A 162 1.24 14.49 -0.14
N ALA A 163 1.11 14.50 -1.47
CA ALA A 163 -0.15 14.88 -2.12
C ALA A 163 -1.30 13.91 -1.76
N ALA A 164 -1.00 12.63 -1.54
CA ALA A 164 -2.01 11.64 -1.15
C ALA A 164 -2.55 11.86 0.28
N VAL A 165 -1.91 12.69 1.11
CA VAL A 165 -2.48 13.11 2.40
C VAL A 165 -3.81 13.85 2.19
N GLY A 166 -3.94 14.65 1.14
CA GLY A 166 -5.21 15.31 0.78
C GLY A 166 -6.37 14.34 0.50
N LEU A 167 -6.10 13.09 0.15
CA LEU A 167 -7.15 12.06 -0.01
C LEU A 167 -7.72 11.58 1.32
N VAL A 168 -6.97 11.68 2.41
CA VAL A 168 -7.37 11.23 3.75
C VAL A 168 -7.63 12.38 4.72
N LEU A 169 -7.07 13.55 4.44
CA LEU A 169 -7.27 14.82 5.15
C LEU A 169 -7.55 15.92 4.10
N PRO A 170 -8.79 16.05 3.63
CA PRO A 170 -9.17 16.98 2.55
C PRO A 170 -8.78 18.44 2.82
N GLU A 171 -8.76 18.86 4.07
CA GLU A 171 -8.35 20.20 4.50
C GLU A 171 -6.85 20.50 4.22
N LEU A 172 -6.05 19.47 3.96
CA LEU A 172 -4.63 19.57 3.61
C LEU A 172 -4.36 19.32 2.11
N ASP A 173 -5.42 19.21 1.31
CA ASP A 173 -5.23 19.01 -0.13
C ASP A 173 -4.47 20.17 -0.77
N GLY A 174 -3.42 19.85 -1.53
CA GLY A 174 -2.53 20.82 -2.17
C GLY A 174 -1.58 21.58 -1.23
N LYS A 175 -1.64 21.36 0.10
CA LYS A 175 -0.78 22.05 1.07
C LYS A 175 0.53 21.34 1.34
N LEU A 176 0.63 20.07 1.07
CA LEU A 176 1.82 19.26 1.29
C LEU A 176 2.41 18.77 -0.02
N ASP A 177 3.73 18.94 -0.15
CA ASP A 177 4.50 18.37 -1.27
C ASP A 177 5.72 17.64 -0.72
N GLY A 178 6.46 16.93 -1.56
CA GLY A 178 7.63 16.22 -1.10
C GLY A 178 8.29 15.34 -2.15
N PHE A 179 9.40 14.75 -1.71
CA PHE A 179 10.19 13.82 -2.52
C PHE A 179 10.72 12.68 -1.66
N ALA A 180 11.21 11.64 -2.33
CA ALA A 180 11.81 10.48 -1.70
C ALA A 180 13.30 10.41 -2.01
N ILE A 181 14.10 10.12 -0.99
CA ILE A 181 15.48 9.69 -1.14
C ILE A 181 15.50 8.19 -0.84
N ARG A 182 15.66 7.36 -1.86
CA ARG A 182 15.84 5.92 -1.67
C ARG A 182 17.26 5.66 -1.20
N VAL A 183 17.38 4.93 -0.10
CA VAL A 183 18.67 4.61 0.54
C VAL A 183 18.96 3.11 0.48
N LEU A 184 20.22 2.75 0.77
CA LEU A 184 20.77 1.40 0.58
C LEU A 184 20.36 0.40 1.68
N THR A 185 19.20 0.62 2.32
CA THR A 185 18.67 -0.27 3.36
C THR A 185 17.47 -1.05 2.83
N ILE A 186 17.33 -2.29 3.26
CA ILE A 186 16.24 -3.18 2.82
C ILE A 186 14.93 -2.93 3.59
N ASN A 187 15.01 -2.28 4.71
CA ASN A 187 13.87 -2.01 5.58
C ASN A 187 14.07 -0.71 6.35
N VAL A 188 13.01 -0.24 6.98
CA VAL A 188 12.89 1.00 7.76
C VAL A 188 13.03 2.24 6.88
N SER A 189 12.06 3.12 7.01
CA SER A 189 12.04 4.43 6.36
C SER A 189 11.76 5.49 7.39
N LEU A 190 12.21 6.73 7.10
CA LEU A 190 12.02 7.89 7.93
C LEU A 190 11.28 8.97 7.13
N VAL A 191 10.42 9.71 7.80
CA VAL A 191 9.80 10.92 7.24
C VAL A 191 10.31 12.13 8.03
N ASP A 192 10.81 13.11 7.30
CA ASP A 192 11.13 14.44 7.80
C ASP A 192 10.11 15.43 7.24
N LEU A 193 9.45 16.19 8.10
CA LEU A 193 8.43 17.15 7.75
C LEU A 193 8.81 18.55 8.25
N THR A 194 8.90 19.49 7.33
CA THR A 194 8.99 20.94 7.60
C THR A 194 7.64 21.57 7.26
N PHE A 195 7.02 22.32 8.19
CA PHE A 195 5.70 22.94 8.04
C PHE A 195 5.60 24.29 8.73
#